data_c968e73599bc7044142356fe5f5a4fb2
#
_entry.id   c968e73599bc7044142356fe5f5a4fb2
#
_cell.length_a   1.000
_cell.length_b   1.000
_cell.length_c   1.000
_cell.angle_alpha   90.00
_cell.angle_beta   90.00
_cell.angle_gamma   90.00
#
_symmetry.space_group_name_H-M   'P 1'
#
loop_
_entity.id
_entity.type
_entity.pdbx_description
1 polymer ?
#
loop_
_entity_poly.entity_id
_entity_poly.type
_entity_poly.pdbx_seq_one_letter_code
_entity_poly.pdbx_strand_id
1 'polypeptide(L)'
;MADGILKVGTITNSAGSGNITIGSGVTLLSNTPAFEAYLSADQTVSDGVNTKIQFDTEIYDTNNIYDNSTNYRFTPTVAGKYFVYSVLLFKSDTASQIDDTTLRLYKNGSQYKRVNTNITTGNTTTLILDVTTVMNLNTTDYVEIYGNLNIGSGTAIIEASEKSTYFGAYKLGA
;
A
#
# COMPACT_ATOMS: atom_id res chain seq x y z
N MET A 1 15.33 37.25 20.18
CA MET A 1 15.01 37.68 18.80
C MET A 1 13.71 36.99 18.43
N ALA A 2 12.73 37.71 17.92
CA ALA A 2 11.50 37.07 17.43
C ALA A 2 11.83 36.37 16.12
N ASP A 3 11.54 35.07 16.03
CA ASP A 3 11.68 34.31 14.82
C ASP A 3 10.68 34.82 13.80
N GLY A 4 11.19 35.44 12.71
CA GLY A 4 10.35 35.98 11.66
C GLY A 4 9.72 34.84 10.84
N ILE A 5 8.40 34.86 10.69
CA ILE A 5 7.67 33.96 9.81
C ILE A 5 7.41 34.70 8.49
N LEU A 6 7.95 34.17 7.38
CA LEU A 6 7.62 34.64 6.04
C LEU A 6 6.52 33.75 5.46
N LYS A 7 5.32 34.35 5.22
CA LYS A 7 4.20 33.66 4.53
C LYS A 7 4.17 34.11 3.08
N VAL A 8 4.49 33.21 2.15
CA VAL A 8 4.51 33.46 0.72
C VAL A 8 3.77 32.37 -0.03
N GLY A 9 3.10 32.73 -1.14
CA GLY A 9 2.43 31.74 -2.00
C GLY A 9 3.40 30.95 -2.88
N THR A 10 4.51 31.58 -3.28
CA THR A 10 5.53 30.94 -4.13
C THR A 10 6.90 31.52 -3.81
N ILE A 11 7.91 30.69 -3.81
CA ILE A 11 9.32 31.09 -3.72
C ILE A 11 10.00 30.68 -5.03
N THR A 12 10.55 31.67 -5.76
CA THR A 12 11.34 31.43 -6.97
C THR A 12 12.70 32.11 -6.84
N ASN A 13 13.68 31.71 -7.65
CA ASN A 13 14.91 32.50 -7.77
C ASN A 13 14.67 33.77 -8.58
N SER A 14 15.61 34.70 -8.55
CA SER A 14 15.50 36.01 -9.22
C SER A 14 15.37 35.92 -10.75
N ALA A 15 15.78 34.82 -11.35
CA ALA A 15 15.68 34.59 -12.80
C ALA A 15 14.36 33.87 -13.20
N GLY A 16 13.50 33.52 -12.22
CA GLY A 16 12.26 32.77 -12.46
C GLY A 16 12.47 31.30 -12.85
N SER A 17 13.71 30.84 -12.93
CA SER A 17 14.09 29.46 -13.26
C SER A 17 15.36 29.04 -12.49
N GLY A 18 15.58 27.73 -12.36
CA GLY A 18 16.72 27.17 -11.63
C GLY A 18 16.38 26.77 -10.20
N ASN A 19 17.41 26.41 -9.43
CA ASN A 19 17.26 25.84 -8.09
C ASN A 19 17.18 26.94 -7.02
N ILE A 20 16.38 26.67 -5.98
CA ILE A 20 16.44 27.40 -4.71
C ILE A 20 17.43 26.64 -3.82
N THR A 21 18.51 27.30 -3.42
CA THR A 21 19.49 26.70 -2.51
C THR A 21 19.06 26.92 -1.06
N ILE A 22 18.92 25.83 -0.32
CA ILE A 22 18.69 25.88 1.13
C ILE A 22 20.05 25.95 1.82
N GLY A 23 20.25 26.97 2.64
CA GLY A 23 21.51 27.19 3.37
C GLY A 23 21.82 26.05 4.38
N SER A 24 23.10 25.93 4.73
CA SER A 24 23.54 24.97 5.76
C SER A 24 22.83 25.25 7.09
N GLY A 25 22.37 24.19 7.76
CA GLY A 25 21.63 24.27 9.03
C GLY A 25 20.15 24.61 8.90
N VAL A 26 19.62 24.75 7.67
CA VAL A 26 18.18 24.96 7.40
C VAL A 26 17.55 23.64 6.94
N THR A 27 16.42 23.29 7.52
CA THR A 27 15.65 22.10 7.14
C THR A 27 14.43 22.50 6.31
N LEU A 28 14.30 21.92 5.13
CA LEU A 28 13.06 22.00 4.34
C LEU A 28 12.13 20.88 4.78
N LEU A 29 11.05 21.18 5.47
CA LEU A 29 10.01 20.24 5.82
C LEU A 29 9.05 20.12 4.64
N SER A 30 9.13 19.02 3.92
CA SER A 30 8.18 18.68 2.86
C SER A 30 7.08 17.79 3.43
N ASN A 31 5.82 18.24 3.34
CA ASN A 31 4.68 17.39 3.66
C ASN A 31 4.42 16.45 2.47
N THR A 32 5.13 15.33 2.45
CA THR A 32 4.98 14.30 1.41
C THR A 32 3.92 13.29 1.85
N PRO A 33 2.79 13.16 1.13
CA PRO A 33 1.77 12.18 1.46
C PRO A 33 2.33 10.76 1.49
N ALA A 34 2.08 10.06 2.60
CA ALA A 34 2.51 8.68 2.82
C ALA A 34 1.59 7.98 3.82
N PHE A 35 1.37 6.70 3.65
CA PHE A 35 0.68 5.85 4.63
C PHE A 35 1.28 4.45 4.65
N GLU A 36 1.07 3.75 5.76
CA GLU A 36 1.19 2.30 5.88
C GLU A 36 0.13 1.78 6.83
N ALA A 37 -0.59 0.75 6.39
CA ALA A 37 -1.60 0.05 7.17
C ALA A 37 -1.39 -1.46 7.11
N TYR A 38 -1.82 -2.17 8.13
CA TYR A 38 -1.68 -3.62 8.24
C TYR A 38 -2.98 -4.28 8.72
N LEU A 39 -3.09 -5.60 8.58
CA LEU A 39 -4.14 -6.39 9.21
C LEU A 39 -3.84 -6.55 10.70
N SER A 40 -4.80 -6.19 11.56
CA SER A 40 -4.68 -6.41 13.01
C SER A 40 -5.07 -7.82 13.44
N ALA A 41 -5.87 -8.52 12.64
CA ALA A 41 -6.32 -9.89 12.85
C ALA A 41 -6.41 -10.63 11.51
N ASP A 42 -6.33 -11.96 11.58
CA ASP A 42 -6.46 -12.83 10.41
C ASP A 42 -7.78 -12.58 9.68
N GLN A 43 -7.72 -12.44 8.36
CA GLN A 43 -8.89 -12.32 7.50
C GLN A 43 -9.17 -13.67 6.83
N THR A 44 -10.26 -14.32 7.21
CA THR A 44 -10.76 -15.49 6.47
C THR A 44 -11.29 -15.06 5.10
N VAL A 45 -10.88 -15.77 4.06
CA VAL A 45 -11.33 -15.54 2.70
C VAL A 45 -11.96 -16.80 2.13
N SER A 46 -12.81 -16.65 1.12
CA SER A 46 -13.36 -17.81 0.42
C SER A 46 -12.32 -18.43 -0.49
N ASP A 47 -12.24 -19.75 -0.50
CA ASP A 47 -11.34 -20.52 -1.36
C ASP A 47 -11.55 -20.17 -2.84
N GLY A 48 -10.46 -19.85 -3.52
CA GLY A 48 -10.46 -19.48 -4.93
C GLY A 48 -11.13 -18.14 -5.29
N VAL A 49 -11.59 -17.37 -4.31
CA VAL A 49 -12.29 -16.09 -4.54
C VAL A 49 -11.35 -14.90 -4.40
N ASN A 50 -11.38 -14.01 -5.39
CA ASN A 50 -10.62 -12.76 -5.32
C ASN A 50 -11.26 -11.82 -4.30
N THR A 51 -10.64 -11.66 -3.14
CA THR A 51 -11.18 -10.96 -1.97
C THR A 51 -10.37 -9.71 -1.68
N LYS A 52 -11.06 -8.57 -1.43
CA LYS A 52 -10.40 -7.34 -0.96
C LYS A 52 -9.82 -7.55 0.43
N ILE A 53 -8.57 -7.10 0.61
CA ILE A 53 -7.89 -7.16 1.90
C ILE A 53 -8.20 -5.90 2.71
N GLN A 54 -8.62 -6.10 3.95
CA GLN A 54 -9.13 -5.07 4.84
C GLN A 54 -8.07 -4.64 5.86
N PHE A 55 -7.01 -3.94 5.40
CA PHE A 55 -5.98 -3.41 6.31
C PHE A 55 -6.62 -2.36 7.23
N ASP A 56 -6.96 -2.76 8.43
CA ASP A 56 -7.80 -2.03 9.38
C ASP A 56 -7.03 -1.13 10.35
N THR A 57 -5.72 -1.27 10.42
CA THR A 57 -4.89 -0.54 11.38
C THR A 57 -3.75 0.18 10.69
N GLU A 58 -3.71 1.49 10.85
CA GLU A 58 -2.65 2.35 10.34
C GLU A 58 -1.42 2.35 11.27
N ILE A 59 -0.24 2.31 10.69
CA ILE A 59 1.02 2.64 11.39
C ILE A 59 1.20 4.15 11.34
N TYR A 60 0.98 4.74 10.18
CA TYR A 60 0.92 6.18 9.96
C TYR A 60 0.08 6.48 8.71
N ASP A 61 -0.55 7.65 8.69
CA ASP A 61 -1.18 8.25 7.53
C ASP A 61 -0.99 9.76 7.55
N THR A 62 -0.11 10.26 6.67
CA THR A 62 0.05 11.68 6.43
C THR A 62 -0.96 12.16 5.41
N ASN A 63 -1.71 13.20 5.71
CA ASN A 63 -2.73 13.78 4.85
C ASN A 63 -4.04 12.99 4.72
N ASN A 64 -4.24 11.97 5.55
CA ASN A 64 -5.49 11.19 5.59
C ASN A 64 -5.84 10.62 4.21
N ILE A 65 -4.91 9.86 3.64
CA ILE A 65 -4.97 9.33 2.28
C ILE A 65 -5.41 7.87 2.20
N TYR A 66 -5.53 7.19 3.35
CA TYR A 66 -5.99 5.81 3.44
C TYR A 66 -7.30 5.71 4.23
N ASP A 67 -8.25 4.93 3.74
CA ASP A 67 -9.51 4.61 4.43
C ASP A 67 -9.41 3.19 4.99
N ASN A 68 -9.18 3.09 6.31
CA ASN A 68 -8.96 1.84 7.04
C ASN A 68 -10.25 1.23 7.64
N SER A 69 -11.42 1.74 7.32
CA SER A 69 -12.68 1.35 7.98
C SER A 69 -13.83 1.02 7.05
N THR A 70 -13.98 1.73 5.95
CA THR A 70 -15.14 1.59 5.06
C THR A 70 -14.77 0.99 3.71
N ASN A 71 -13.78 1.60 3.04
CA ASN A 71 -13.42 1.19 1.69
C ASN A 71 -12.10 0.42 1.63
N TYR A 72 -11.26 0.50 2.65
CA TYR A 72 -9.93 -0.15 2.71
C TYR A 72 -9.12 0.14 1.46
N ARG A 73 -8.93 1.44 1.17
CA ARG A 73 -8.30 1.90 -0.06
C ARG A 73 -7.45 3.15 0.15
N PHE A 74 -6.43 3.28 -0.65
CA PHE A 74 -5.61 4.49 -0.78
C PHE A 74 -6.23 5.45 -1.80
N THR A 75 -6.41 6.72 -1.45
CA THR A 75 -6.87 7.80 -2.34
C THR A 75 -5.95 9.00 -2.16
N PRO A 76 -5.10 9.36 -3.14
CA PRO A 76 -4.15 10.44 -2.97
C PRO A 76 -4.86 11.81 -2.88
N THR A 77 -4.45 12.66 -1.94
CA THR A 77 -4.90 14.05 -1.85
C THR A 77 -4.09 15.00 -2.73
N VAL A 78 -2.94 14.57 -3.22
CA VAL A 78 -2.06 15.31 -4.13
C VAL A 78 -1.71 14.44 -5.31
N ALA A 79 -1.97 14.93 -6.53
CA ALA A 79 -1.62 14.20 -7.75
C ALA A 79 -0.09 14.03 -7.88
N GLY A 80 0.34 12.96 -8.55
CA GLY A 80 1.76 12.70 -8.82
C GLY A 80 2.13 11.22 -8.86
N LYS A 81 3.42 10.96 -8.84
CA LYS A 81 3.97 9.60 -8.82
C LYS A 81 4.05 9.10 -7.38
N TYR A 82 3.53 7.89 -7.16
CA TYR A 82 3.57 7.21 -5.88
C TYR A 82 4.30 5.88 -6.02
N PHE A 83 5.19 5.57 -5.09
CA PHE A 83 5.63 4.20 -4.87
C PHE A 83 4.57 3.50 -4.03
N VAL A 84 4.02 2.42 -4.56
CA VAL A 84 2.95 1.64 -3.95
C VAL A 84 3.46 0.24 -3.71
N TYR A 85 3.24 -0.30 -2.51
CA TYR A 85 3.71 -1.62 -2.12
C TYR A 85 2.71 -2.33 -1.21
N SER A 86 2.66 -3.64 -1.30
CA SER A 86 1.89 -4.49 -0.38
C SER A 86 2.54 -5.86 -0.25
N VAL A 87 2.39 -6.46 0.91
CA VAL A 87 2.75 -7.83 1.21
C VAL A 87 1.53 -8.54 1.77
N LEU A 88 1.28 -9.76 1.31
CA LEU A 88 0.26 -10.65 1.85
C LEU A 88 0.90 -11.97 2.30
N LEU A 89 0.61 -12.38 3.53
CA LEU A 89 0.90 -13.71 4.04
C LEU A 89 -0.34 -14.59 3.89
N PHE A 90 -0.29 -15.50 2.97
CA PHE A 90 -1.32 -16.51 2.71
C PHE A 90 -1.10 -17.73 3.59
N LYS A 91 -2.18 -18.29 4.14
CA LYS A 91 -2.13 -19.45 5.03
C LYS A 91 -3.34 -20.33 4.85
N SER A 92 -3.14 -21.65 4.91
CA SER A 92 -4.19 -22.63 5.19
C SER A 92 -4.09 -23.07 6.65
N ASP A 93 -5.21 -23.20 7.36
CA ASP A 93 -5.24 -23.78 8.71
C ASP A 93 -4.92 -25.30 8.72
N THR A 94 -5.01 -25.93 7.56
CA THR A 94 -4.60 -27.32 7.34
C THR A 94 -3.25 -27.37 6.64
N ALA A 95 -2.32 -28.17 7.17
CA ALA A 95 -0.97 -28.24 6.65
C ALA A 95 -0.92 -28.72 5.20
N SER A 96 -0.02 -28.12 4.41
CA SER A 96 0.30 -28.56 3.05
C SER A 96 -0.86 -28.49 2.06
N GLN A 97 -1.74 -27.49 2.17
CA GLN A 97 -2.95 -27.37 1.37
C GLN A 97 -3.00 -26.17 0.41
N ILE A 98 -1.97 -25.34 0.35
CA ILE A 98 -1.94 -24.22 -0.60
C ILE A 98 -1.59 -24.75 -2.00
N ASP A 99 -2.47 -24.50 -2.96
CA ASP A 99 -2.30 -24.86 -4.37
C ASP A 99 -1.89 -23.66 -5.23
N ASP A 100 -2.52 -22.52 -5.03
CA ASP A 100 -2.26 -21.29 -5.79
C ASP A 100 -2.53 -20.05 -4.94
N THR A 101 -1.71 -19.04 -5.10
CA THR A 101 -1.93 -17.74 -4.47
C THR A 101 -1.76 -16.61 -5.47
N THR A 102 -2.58 -15.58 -5.34
CA THR A 102 -2.45 -14.37 -6.16
C THR A 102 -2.65 -13.12 -5.31
N LEU A 103 -1.71 -12.20 -5.41
CA LEU A 103 -1.81 -10.83 -4.93
C LEU A 103 -2.10 -9.91 -6.12
N ARG A 104 -3.15 -9.10 -6.02
CA ARG A 104 -3.54 -8.14 -7.06
C ARG A 104 -3.63 -6.73 -6.51
N LEU A 105 -3.08 -5.81 -7.26
CA LEU A 105 -3.24 -4.37 -7.06
C LEU A 105 -4.28 -3.87 -8.09
N TYR A 106 -5.30 -3.22 -7.60
CA TYR A 106 -6.37 -2.61 -8.40
C TYR A 106 -6.23 -1.09 -8.41
N LYS A 107 -6.50 -0.49 -9.55
CA LYS A 107 -6.69 0.97 -9.70
C LYS A 107 -8.10 1.22 -10.22
N ASN A 108 -8.89 2.01 -9.48
CA ASN A 108 -10.26 2.38 -9.88
C ASN A 108 -11.15 1.16 -10.19
N GLY A 109 -11.05 0.11 -9.37
CA GLY A 109 -11.82 -1.12 -9.53
C GLY A 109 -11.33 -2.06 -10.65
N SER A 110 -10.25 -1.72 -11.35
CA SER A 110 -9.67 -2.56 -12.41
C SER A 110 -8.30 -3.08 -12.00
N GLN A 111 -8.01 -4.34 -12.31
CA GLN A 111 -6.70 -4.94 -12.04
C GLN A 111 -5.59 -4.16 -12.77
N TYR A 112 -4.64 -3.63 -12.01
CA TYR A 112 -3.48 -2.90 -12.53
C TYR A 112 -2.22 -3.77 -12.57
N LYS A 113 -1.98 -4.55 -11.49
CA LYS A 113 -0.80 -5.43 -11.38
C LYS A 113 -1.17 -6.72 -10.65
N ARG A 114 -0.47 -7.80 -10.97
CA ARG A 114 -0.67 -9.12 -10.36
C ARG A 114 0.68 -9.79 -10.13
N VAL A 115 0.80 -10.46 -8.99
CA VAL A 115 1.84 -11.45 -8.69
C VAL A 115 1.15 -12.73 -8.30
N ASN A 116 1.59 -13.87 -8.79
CA ASN A 116 1.02 -15.16 -8.43
C ASN A 116 2.09 -16.24 -8.31
N THR A 117 1.80 -17.23 -7.49
CA THR A 117 2.58 -18.46 -7.35
C THR A 117 1.63 -19.65 -7.41
N ASN A 118 2.01 -20.64 -8.19
CA ASN A 118 1.32 -21.92 -8.29
C ASN A 118 2.23 -23.01 -7.67
N ILE A 119 1.67 -23.84 -6.83
CA ILE A 119 2.38 -24.90 -6.08
C ILE A 119 1.87 -26.25 -6.57
N THR A 120 2.67 -26.92 -7.41
CA THR A 120 2.26 -28.17 -8.07
C THR A 120 2.35 -29.42 -7.19
N THR A 121 2.85 -29.32 -5.96
CA THR A 121 3.13 -30.49 -5.10
C THR A 121 2.57 -30.41 -3.68
N GLY A 122 1.60 -29.53 -3.41
CA GLY A 122 0.79 -29.55 -2.19
C GLY A 122 1.54 -29.67 -0.84
N ASN A 123 2.67 -29.00 -0.66
CA ASN A 123 3.48 -29.09 0.55
C ASN A 123 3.69 -27.75 1.29
N THR A 124 2.81 -26.81 1.04
CA THR A 124 2.95 -25.47 1.62
C THR A 124 1.75 -25.12 2.47
N THR A 125 2.01 -24.66 3.68
CA THR A 125 1.00 -24.19 4.65
C THR A 125 0.89 -22.68 4.63
N THR A 126 2.01 -21.99 4.36
CA THR A 126 2.09 -20.52 4.29
C THR A 126 2.90 -20.06 3.10
N LEU A 127 2.51 -18.95 2.50
CA LEU A 127 3.23 -18.33 1.39
C LEU A 127 3.14 -16.80 1.48
N ILE A 128 4.24 -16.12 1.19
CA ILE A 128 4.29 -14.67 1.14
C ILE A 128 4.41 -14.22 -0.32
N LEU A 129 3.56 -13.28 -0.73
CA LEU A 129 3.71 -12.54 -1.97
C LEU A 129 3.83 -11.05 -1.68
N ASP A 130 4.66 -10.38 -2.46
CA ASP A 130 4.79 -8.94 -2.47
C ASP A 130 4.51 -8.35 -3.84
N VAL A 131 4.01 -7.12 -3.86
CA VAL A 131 3.87 -6.31 -5.06
C VAL A 131 4.39 -4.92 -4.80
N THR A 132 5.23 -4.44 -5.70
CA THR A 132 5.75 -3.07 -5.69
C THR A 132 5.59 -2.45 -7.08
N THR A 133 5.26 -1.18 -7.13
CA THR A 133 5.13 -0.46 -8.40
C THR A 133 5.17 1.05 -8.21
N VAL A 134 5.53 1.78 -9.26
CA VAL A 134 5.31 3.23 -9.32
C VAL A 134 4.06 3.51 -10.15
N MET A 135 3.15 4.29 -9.58
CA MET A 135 1.89 4.67 -10.22
C MET A 135 1.79 6.19 -10.36
N ASN A 136 1.35 6.67 -11.51
CA ASN A 136 0.92 8.05 -11.65
C ASN A 136 -0.57 8.13 -11.29
N LEU A 137 -0.89 8.89 -10.23
CA LEU A 137 -2.22 8.97 -9.65
C LEU A 137 -2.72 10.41 -9.60
N ASN A 138 -4.00 10.59 -9.92
CA ASN A 138 -4.74 11.82 -9.70
C ASN A 138 -5.50 11.74 -8.37
N THR A 139 -6.00 12.87 -7.88
CA THR A 139 -6.74 12.94 -6.60
C THR A 139 -8.10 12.23 -6.62
N THR A 140 -8.58 11.82 -7.79
CA THR A 140 -9.80 11.01 -7.97
C THR A 140 -9.53 9.52 -8.15
N ASP A 141 -8.26 9.14 -8.30
CA ASP A 141 -7.86 7.73 -8.38
C ASP A 141 -7.86 7.08 -7.01
N TYR A 142 -8.11 5.78 -6.97
CA TYR A 142 -7.93 4.97 -5.77
C TYR A 142 -7.25 3.64 -6.07
N VAL A 143 -6.56 3.12 -5.06
CA VAL A 143 -5.80 1.87 -5.14
C VAL A 143 -6.25 0.94 -4.02
N GLU A 144 -6.46 -0.33 -4.37
CA GLU A 144 -6.92 -1.38 -3.49
C GLU A 144 -6.08 -2.64 -3.67
N ILE A 145 -5.99 -3.44 -2.62
CA ILE A 145 -5.29 -4.73 -2.65
C ILE A 145 -6.30 -5.87 -2.52
N TYR A 146 -6.13 -6.87 -3.36
CA TYR A 146 -6.92 -8.10 -3.36
C TYR A 146 -6.01 -9.31 -3.26
N GLY A 147 -6.44 -10.30 -2.49
CA GLY A 147 -5.83 -11.61 -2.40
C GLY A 147 -6.75 -12.69 -2.96
N ASN A 148 -6.16 -13.72 -3.55
CA ASN A 148 -6.85 -14.96 -3.89
C ASN A 148 -5.98 -16.12 -3.41
N LEU A 149 -6.58 -17.07 -2.73
CA LEU A 149 -5.93 -18.26 -2.20
C LEU A 149 -6.76 -19.48 -2.57
N ASN A 150 -6.16 -20.39 -3.34
CA ASN A 150 -6.70 -21.72 -3.62
C ASN A 150 -6.08 -22.74 -2.66
N ILE A 151 -6.91 -23.51 -2.01
CA ILE A 151 -6.49 -24.57 -1.07
C ILE A 151 -7.20 -25.88 -1.37
N GLY A 152 -6.52 -27.00 -1.15
CA GLY A 152 -7.10 -28.34 -1.30
C GLY A 152 -8.08 -28.70 -0.18
N SER A 153 -7.88 -28.17 1.03
CA SER A 153 -8.78 -28.35 2.19
C SER A 153 -8.46 -27.37 3.31
N GLY A 154 -9.40 -27.22 4.26
CA GLY A 154 -9.24 -26.33 5.42
C GLY A 154 -9.84 -24.94 5.19
N THR A 155 -9.32 -23.94 5.89
CA THR A 155 -9.73 -22.54 5.82
C THR A 155 -8.66 -21.70 5.14
N ALA A 156 -9.05 -20.94 4.12
CA ALA A 156 -8.18 -19.97 3.45
C ALA A 156 -8.10 -18.69 4.28
N ILE A 157 -6.88 -18.27 4.62
CA ILE A 157 -6.61 -17.18 5.54
C ILE A 157 -5.57 -16.24 4.94
N ILE A 158 -5.79 -14.94 5.09
CA ILE A 158 -4.76 -13.91 4.98
C ILE A 158 -4.31 -13.61 6.40
N GLU A 159 -3.07 -13.96 6.74
CA GLU A 159 -2.58 -13.95 8.12
C GLU A 159 -2.05 -12.59 8.52
N ALA A 160 -2.34 -12.19 9.76
CA ALA A 160 -1.98 -10.89 10.33
C ALA A 160 -0.74 -10.91 11.23
N SER A 161 -0.16 -12.10 11.50
CA SER A 161 0.92 -12.25 12.50
C SER A 161 2.09 -11.30 12.24
N GLU A 162 2.58 -10.67 13.31
CA GLU A 162 3.77 -9.79 13.30
C GLU A 162 3.71 -8.65 12.26
N LYS A 163 2.49 -8.20 11.87
CA LYS A 163 2.27 -7.21 10.80
C LYS A 163 2.85 -7.64 9.44
N SER A 164 2.88 -8.96 9.17
CA SER A 164 3.42 -9.51 7.93
C SER A 164 2.55 -9.23 6.70
N THR A 165 1.29 -8.84 6.92
CA THR A 165 0.34 -8.44 5.88
C THR A 165 0.07 -6.95 6.00
N TYR A 166 0.57 -6.18 5.02
CA TYR A 166 0.54 -4.72 5.03
C TYR A 166 0.42 -4.11 3.63
N PHE A 167 0.01 -2.86 3.60
CA PHE A 167 -0.14 -2.04 2.39
C PHE A 167 0.31 -0.62 2.67
N GLY A 168 1.06 -0.05 1.74
CA GLY A 168 1.54 1.32 1.88
C GLY A 168 1.80 2.02 0.56
N ALA A 169 1.89 3.33 0.64
CA ALA A 169 2.34 4.16 -0.46
C ALA A 169 2.96 5.46 0.04
N TYR A 170 3.88 6.01 -0.76
CA TYR A 170 4.41 7.35 -0.55
C TYR A 170 4.69 8.06 -1.87
N LYS A 171 4.53 9.38 -1.85
CA LYS A 171 4.73 10.23 -3.03
C LYS A 171 6.21 10.39 -3.35
N LEU A 172 6.59 10.19 -4.60
CA LEU A 172 7.98 10.26 -5.10
C LEU A 172 8.42 11.67 -5.53
N GLY A 173 7.71 12.70 -5.25
CA GLY A 173 7.98 14.04 -5.78
C GLY A 173 6.99 14.44 -6.87
N ALA A 174 7.25 15.55 -7.49
CA ALA A 174 6.40 16.13 -8.54
C ALA A 174 6.60 15.42 -9.88
#